data_f30da1f0dd1fc08df047f35b6f6d7e76
#
_entry.id   f30da1f0dd1fc08df047f35b6f6d7e76
#
_cell.length_a   1.000
_cell.length_b   1.000
_cell.length_c   1.000
_cell.angle_alpha   90.00
_cell.angle_beta   90.00
_cell.angle_gamma   90.00
#
_symmetry.space_group_name_H-M   'P 1'
#
loop_
_entity.id
_entity.type
_entity.pdbx_description
1 polymer ?
#
loop_
_entity_poly.entity_id
_entity_poly.type
_entity_poly.pdbx_seq_one_letter_code
_entity_poly.pdbx_strand_id
1 'polypeptide(L)'
;MKRQSAGIMLLNTENKILVEHPTNHDPNFWSIPKGLIDKGEDSFDAAIRETFEETALDLNKINYKIITELPEIIFKTKKKSVKIYILKTTDDLSEFPFHCESMVEYMGGRKLNNPFPEVDDFKWITIEEGYDVLHEAQVKALDLLKKYI
;
A
#
# COMPACT_ATOMS: atom_id res chain seq x y z
N MET A 1 -21.13 -8.73 -3.81
CA MET A 1 -20.68 -7.43 -3.35
C MET A 1 -19.21 -7.22 -3.67
N LYS A 2 -18.88 -6.10 -4.25
CA LYS A 2 -17.52 -5.77 -4.66
C LYS A 2 -16.73 -5.24 -3.47
N ARG A 3 -15.53 -5.80 -3.22
CA ARG A 3 -14.63 -5.32 -2.16
C ARG A 3 -13.70 -4.26 -2.75
N GLN A 4 -13.78 -3.06 -2.23
CA GLN A 4 -12.92 -1.95 -2.66
C GLN A 4 -11.85 -1.66 -1.64
N SER A 5 -10.60 -1.57 -2.11
CA SER A 5 -9.46 -1.15 -1.33
C SER A 5 -8.94 0.18 -1.85
N ALA A 6 -8.18 0.87 -1.01
CA ALA A 6 -7.47 2.07 -1.41
C ALA A 6 -6.02 1.98 -0.89
N GLY A 7 -5.08 2.51 -1.64
CA GLY A 7 -3.68 2.45 -1.27
C GLY A 7 -2.88 3.63 -1.77
N ILE A 8 -1.69 3.76 -1.21
CA ILE A 8 -0.75 4.83 -1.53
C ILE A 8 0.51 4.25 -2.16
N MET A 9 0.83 4.72 -3.35
CA MET A 9 2.13 4.46 -3.97
C MET A 9 2.98 5.70 -3.71
N LEU A 10 3.81 5.64 -2.66
CA LEU A 10 4.60 6.77 -2.21
C LEU A 10 6.01 6.70 -2.79
N LEU A 11 6.37 7.76 -3.53
CA LEU A 11 7.71 7.90 -4.10
C LEU A 11 8.56 8.81 -3.21
N ASN A 12 9.84 8.47 -3.06
CA ASN A 12 10.82 9.37 -2.45
C ASN A 12 11.52 10.22 -3.53
N THR A 13 12.52 11.01 -3.14
CA THR A 13 13.25 11.89 -4.07
C THR A 13 14.00 11.15 -5.18
N GLU A 14 14.27 9.86 -4.98
CA GLU A 14 14.94 9.02 -5.98
C GLU A 14 13.94 8.19 -6.81
N ASN A 15 12.64 8.51 -6.71
CA ASN A 15 11.56 7.77 -7.36
C ASN A 15 11.51 6.29 -6.96
N LYS A 16 11.96 5.98 -5.75
CA LYS A 16 11.77 4.66 -5.17
C LYS A 16 10.43 4.60 -4.45
N ILE A 17 9.82 3.44 -4.43
CA ILE A 17 8.48 3.21 -3.91
C ILE A 17 8.56 2.55 -2.55
N LEU A 18 7.78 3.06 -1.58
CA LEU A 18 7.63 2.41 -0.28
C LEU A 18 6.76 1.18 -0.43
N VAL A 19 7.31 0.03 -0.05
CA VAL A 19 6.57 -1.24 -0.06
C VAL A 19 6.72 -1.95 1.28
N GLU A 20 5.79 -2.85 1.52
CA GLU A 20 5.68 -3.60 2.76
C GLU A 20 5.52 -5.07 2.45
N HIS A 21 5.99 -5.93 3.37
CA HIS A 21 5.88 -7.37 3.22
C HIS A 21 4.73 -7.90 4.07
N PRO A 22 3.70 -8.52 3.46
CA PRO A 22 2.63 -9.15 4.22
C PRO A 22 3.17 -10.35 5.00
N THR A 23 2.87 -10.40 6.29
CA THR A 23 3.35 -11.47 7.17
C THR A 23 2.91 -12.85 6.65
N ASN A 24 3.80 -13.82 6.70
CA ASN A 24 3.57 -15.20 6.26
C ASN A 24 3.39 -15.39 4.75
N HIS A 25 3.64 -14.36 3.94
CA HIS A 25 3.64 -14.49 2.48
C HIS A 25 5.06 -14.80 1.98
N ASP A 26 5.14 -15.20 0.71
CA ASP A 26 6.42 -15.47 0.04
C ASP A 26 7.38 -14.29 0.25
N PRO A 27 8.67 -14.54 0.54
CA PRO A 27 9.65 -13.47 0.73
C PRO A 27 9.78 -12.50 -0.44
N ASN A 28 9.39 -12.91 -1.64
CA ASN A 28 9.44 -12.07 -2.83
C ASN A 28 8.12 -11.40 -3.15
N PHE A 29 7.11 -11.55 -2.29
CA PHE A 29 5.81 -10.92 -2.46
C PHE A 29 5.72 -9.66 -1.61
N TRP A 30 5.67 -8.50 -2.24
CA TRP A 30 5.60 -7.20 -1.58
C TRP A 30 4.39 -6.42 -2.09
N SER A 31 3.99 -5.42 -1.34
CA SER A 31 2.79 -4.63 -1.62
C SER A 31 3.01 -3.17 -1.27
N ILE A 32 2.28 -2.29 -1.95
CA ILE A 32 2.11 -0.93 -1.42
C ILE A 32 1.17 -0.99 -0.21
N PRO A 33 1.26 -0.01 0.71
CA PRO A 33 0.28 0.08 1.80
C PRO A 33 -1.13 0.27 1.23
N LYS A 34 -2.07 -0.57 1.65
CA LYS A 34 -3.46 -0.54 1.17
C LYS A 34 -4.36 -1.33 2.10
N GLY A 35 -5.64 -1.07 2.02
CA GLY A 35 -6.63 -1.85 2.74
C GLY A 35 -8.05 -1.47 2.35
N LEU A 36 -9.01 -2.14 2.95
CA LEU A 36 -10.42 -1.99 2.63
C LEU A 36 -10.93 -0.60 3.00
N ILE A 37 -11.77 -0.05 2.12
CA ILE A 37 -12.48 1.20 2.38
C ILE A 37 -13.65 0.88 3.29
N ASP A 38 -13.77 1.61 4.41
CA ASP A 38 -14.90 1.43 5.32
C ASP A 38 -16.15 2.07 4.72
N LYS A 39 -17.32 1.58 5.15
CA LYS A 39 -18.59 2.10 4.66
C LYS A 39 -18.68 3.61 4.88
N GLY A 40 -18.93 4.35 3.80
CA GLY A 40 -19.07 5.80 3.85
C GLY A 40 -17.76 6.57 3.92
N GLU A 41 -16.63 5.87 3.92
CA GLU A 41 -15.31 6.50 3.95
C GLU A 41 -14.87 6.92 2.56
N ASP A 42 -14.28 8.11 2.45
CA ASP A 42 -13.65 8.55 1.19
C ASP A 42 -12.42 7.68 0.88
N SER A 43 -12.22 7.33 -0.39
CA SER A 43 -11.14 6.44 -0.77
C SER A 43 -9.75 6.99 -0.46
N PHE A 44 -9.54 8.30 -0.60
CA PHE A 44 -8.24 8.89 -0.24
C PHE A 44 -8.00 8.84 1.27
N ASP A 45 -9.03 9.12 2.07
CA ASP A 45 -8.95 9.04 3.52
C ASP A 45 -8.66 7.61 3.96
N ALA A 46 -9.27 6.62 3.29
CA ALA A 46 -9.00 5.20 3.56
C ALA A 46 -7.55 4.87 3.25
N ALA A 47 -7.01 5.35 2.13
CA ALA A 47 -5.62 5.12 1.76
C ALA A 47 -4.66 5.71 2.78
N ILE A 48 -4.94 6.91 3.28
CA ILE A 48 -4.15 7.57 4.34
C ILE A 48 -4.19 6.75 5.62
N ARG A 49 -5.39 6.33 6.03
CA ARG A 49 -5.60 5.55 7.26
C ARG A 49 -4.88 4.21 7.19
N GLU A 50 -5.05 3.47 6.10
CA GLU A 50 -4.42 2.16 5.92
C GLU A 50 -2.88 2.28 5.90
N THR A 51 -2.35 3.32 5.27
CA THR A 51 -0.91 3.56 5.28
C THR A 51 -0.41 3.76 6.71
N PHE A 52 -1.13 4.53 7.52
CA PHE A 52 -0.77 4.73 8.92
C PHE A 52 -0.84 3.42 9.72
N GLU A 53 -1.92 2.67 9.56
CA GLU A 53 -2.10 1.41 10.29
C GLU A 53 -1.02 0.39 9.94
N GLU A 54 -0.60 0.33 8.69
CA GLU A 54 0.35 -0.68 8.21
C GLU A 54 1.81 -0.25 8.33
N THR A 55 2.12 1.04 8.33
CA THR A 55 3.51 1.53 8.32
C THR A 55 3.87 2.49 9.44
N ALA A 56 2.88 2.97 10.19
CA ALA A 56 3.00 4.05 11.18
C ALA A 56 3.28 5.44 10.56
N LEU A 57 3.34 5.54 9.24
CA LEU A 57 3.55 6.83 8.58
C LEU A 57 2.21 7.56 8.42
N ASP A 58 2.09 8.70 9.12
CA ASP A 58 0.93 9.58 8.96
C ASP A 58 1.24 10.61 7.87
N LEU A 59 0.64 10.40 6.71
CA LEU A 59 0.87 11.28 5.55
C LEU A 59 0.42 12.73 5.82
N ASN A 60 -0.48 12.94 6.79
CA ASN A 60 -0.90 14.29 7.16
C ASN A 60 0.21 15.07 7.89
N LYS A 61 1.28 14.41 8.31
CA LYS A 61 2.39 15.01 9.04
C LYS A 61 3.64 15.22 8.20
N ILE A 62 3.61 14.85 6.91
CA ILE A 62 4.74 15.04 6.01
C ILE A 62 4.34 15.92 4.83
N ASN A 63 5.34 16.41 4.12
CA ASN A 63 5.11 17.16 2.88
C ASN A 63 5.03 16.18 1.72
N TYR A 64 3.97 16.25 0.94
CA TYR A 64 3.87 15.45 -0.27
C TYR A 64 3.10 16.19 -1.35
N LYS A 65 3.28 15.72 -2.56
CA LYS A 65 2.59 16.19 -3.74
C LYS A 65 1.83 15.02 -4.34
N ILE A 66 0.57 15.23 -4.70
CA ILE A 66 -0.19 14.22 -5.42
C ILE A 66 0.25 14.27 -6.88
N ILE A 67 0.86 13.17 -7.36
CA ILE A 67 1.26 13.06 -8.75
C ILE A 67 0.02 12.77 -9.60
N THR A 68 -0.73 11.75 -9.21
CA THR A 68 -1.98 11.41 -9.86
C THR A 68 -2.81 10.48 -9.00
N GLU A 69 -4.08 10.43 -9.31
CA GLU A 69 -5.04 9.48 -8.80
C GLU A 69 -5.36 8.55 -9.97
N LEU A 70 -5.07 7.26 -9.81
CA LEU A 70 -5.29 6.31 -10.88
C LEU A 70 -6.75 5.86 -10.94
N PRO A 71 -7.25 5.47 -12.13
CA PRO A 71 -8.58 4.87 -12.22
C PRO A 71 -8.64 3.60 -11.35
N GLU A 72 -9.84 3.26 -10.89
CA GLU A 72 -10.05 2.03 -10.13
C GLU A 72 -9.55 0.84 -10.95
N ILE A 73 -8.69 0.02 -10.36
CA ILE A 73 -8.17 -1.19 -11.01
C ILE A 73 -8.98 -2.37 -10.52
N ILE A 74 -9.69 -3.02 -11.45
CA ILE A 74 -10.55 -4.16 -11.14
C ILE A 74 -9.74 -5.45 -11.30
N PHE A 75 -9.77 -6.31 -10.28
CA PHE A 75 -9.08 -7.59 -10.32
C PHE A 75 -9.79 -8.53 -11.29
N LYS A 76 -9.06 -9.53 -11.81
CA LYS A 76 -9.60 -10.51 -12.77
C LYS A 76 -10.90 -11.16 -12.29
N THR A 77 -11.03 -11.42 -10.99
CA THR A 77 -12.24 -12.01 -10.42
C THR A 77 -13.43 -11.06 -10.41
N LYS A 78 -13.22 -9.78 -10.68
CA LYS A 78 -14.22 -8.71 -10.62
C LYS A 78 -14.90 -8.56 -9.26
N LYS A 79 -14.42 -9.26 -8.22
CA LYS A 79 -14.93 -9.17 -6.84
C LYS A 79 -14.12 -8.22 -5.98
N LYS A 80 -12.96 -7.81 -6.47
CA LYS A 80 -12.05 -6.90 -5.77
C LYS A 80 -11.62 -5.79 -6.71
N SER A 81 -11.40 -4.62 -6.14
CA SER A 81 -10.81 -3.51 -6.88
C SER A 81 -9.92 -2.70 -5.94
N VAL A 82 -9.01 -1.93 -6.50
CA VAL A 82 -8.15 -1.04 -5.72
C VAL A 82 -8.07 0.32 -6.38
N LYS A 83 -8.16 1.36 -5.55
CA LYS A 83 -7.96 2.75 -5.94
C LYS A 83 -6.58 3.17 -5.43
N ILE A 84 -5.68 3.56 -6.33
CA ILE A 84 -4.30 3.90 -5.97
C ILE A 84 -4.05 5.38 -6.21
N TYR A 85 -3.46 6.03 -5.20
CA TYR A 85 -3.02 7.41 -5.28
C TYR A 85 -1.50 7.42 -5.30
N ILE A 86 -0.92 8.09 -6.29
CA ILE A 86 0.53 8.20 -6.40
C ILE A 86 0.96 9.53 -5.81
N LEU A 87 1.75 9.47 -4.75
CA LEU A 87 2.27 10.63 -4.04
C LEU A 87 3.79 10.65 -4.14
N LYS A 88 4.38 11.83 -4.06
CA LYS A 88 5.82 11.99 -3.97
C LYS A 88 6.15 12.92 -2.81
N THR A 89 7.06 12.48 -1.94
CA THR A 89 7.54 13.31 -0.84
C THR A 89 8.96 13.79 -1.12
N THR A 90 9.28 15.00 -0.64
CA THR A 90 10.64 15.51 -0.59
C THR A 90 11.23 15.38 0.80
N ASP A 91 10.44 14.94 1.77
CA ASP A 91 10.93 14.69 3.13
C ASP A 91 11.85 13.47 3.14
N ASP A 92 12.89 13.53 3.96
CA ASP A 92 13.81 12.40 4.13
C ASP A 92 13.18 11.41 5.10
N LEU A 93 12.73 10.27 4.58
CA LEU A 93 12.13 9.19 5.38
C LEU A 93 13.10 8.02 5.58
N SER A 94 14.40 8.20 5.26
CA SER A 94 15.38 7.12 5.35
C SER A 94 15.55 6.57 6.76
N GLU A 95 15.33 7.40 7.78
CA GLU A 95 15.43 7.01 9.19
C GLU A 95 14.06 6.84 9.85
N PHE A 96 12.97 6.89 9.08
CA PHE A 96 11.64 6.75 9.65
C PHE A 96 11.44 5.35 10.23
N PRO A 97 10.96 5.23 11.49
CA PRO A 97 10.81 3.92 12.13
C PRO A 97 9.49 3.25 11.72
N PHE A 98 9.46 2.73 10.50
CA PHE A 98 8.26 2.02 10.00
C PHE A 98 7.93 0.85 10.92
N HIS A 99 6.66 0.70 11.25
CA HIS A 99 6.16 -0.46 11.98
C HIS A 99 4.66 -0.60 11.77
N CYS A 100 4.15 -1.82 11.91
CA CYS A 100 2.74 -2.12 11.68
C CYS A 100 1.98 -2.15 13.00
N GLU A 101 0.90 -1.35 13.07
CA GLU A 101 -0.01 -1.33 14.23
C GLU A 101 -1.18 -2.30 14.04
N SER A 102 -1.42 -2.73 12.82
CA SER A 102 -2.56 -3.57 12.48
C SER A 102 -2.23 -5.04 12.71
N MET A 103 -3.12 -5.76 13.43
CA MET A 103 -2.90 -7.17 13.78
C MET A 103 -3.92 -8.07 13.09
N VAL A 104 -3.46 -9.23 12.67
CA VAL A 104 -4.34 -10.30 12.20
C VAL A 104 -4.73 -11.13 13.42
N GLU A 105 -6.00 -11.06 13.81
CA GLU A 105 -6.53 -11.75 14.99
C GLU A 105 -7.42 -12.94 14.65
N TYR A 106 -7.91 -12.99 13.40
CA TYR A 106 -8.80 -14.04 12.92
C TYR A 106 -8.35 -14.55 11.56
N MET A 107 -8.48 -15.85 11.35
CA MET A 107 -8.30 -16.47 10.03
C MET A 107 -9.35 -17.55 9.86
N GLY A 108 -10.02 -17.52 8.69
CA GLY A 108 -11.08 -18.48 8.41
C GLY A 108 -12.22 -18.45 9.41
N GLY A 109 -12.52 -17.27 9.96
CA GLY A 109 -13.58 -17.10 10.94
C GLY A 109 -13.22 -17.53 12.35
N ARG A 110 -11.99 -17.97 12.60
CA ARG A 110 -11.53 -18.41 13.91
C ARG A 110 -10.53 -17.43 14.51
N LYS A 111 -10.67 -17.19 15.81
CA LYS A 111 -9.73 -16.34 16.54
C LYS A 111 -8.39 -17.08 16.68
N LEU A 112 -7.29 -16.37 16.38
CA LEU A 112 -5.95 -16.94 16.50
C LEU A 112 -5.49 -16.94 17.95
N ASN A 113 -4.78 -17.99 18.36
CA ASN A 113 -4.13 -18.04 19.67
C ASN A 113 -2.96 -17.05 19.75
N ASN A 114 -2.26 -16.88 18.62
CA ASN A 114 -1.11 -15.98 18.52
C ASN A 114 -1.34 -15.00 17.38
N PRO A 115 -2.03 -13.87 17.64
CA PRO A 115 -2.19 -12.82 16.63
C PRO A 115 -0.83 -12.34 16.16
N PHE A 116 -0.75 -11.91 14.89
CA PHE A 116 0.50 -11.42 14.31
C PHE A 116 0.24 -10.12 13.54
N PRO A 117 1.27 -9.27 13.36
CA PRO A 117 1.11 -8.05 12.57
C PRO A 117 0.80 -8.38 11.11
N GLU A 118 -0.07 -7.59 10.47
CA GLU A 118 -0.39 -7.76 9.06
C GLU A 118 0.84 -7.66 8.17
N VAL A 119 1.80 -6.83 8.57
CA VAL A 119 3.00 -6.49 7.82
C VAL A 119 4.21 -6.68 8.73
N ASP A 120 5.25 -7.32 8.23
CA ASP A 120 6.44 -7.64 9.03
C ASP A 120 7.73 -7.01 8.53
N ASP A 121 7.73 -6.34 7.38
CA ASP A 121 8.93 -5.70 6.86
C ASP A 121 8.60 -4.56 5.90
N PHE A 122 9.54 -3.67 5.69
CA PHE A 122 9.40 -2.46 4.88
C PHE A 122 10.67 -2.21 4.10
N LYS A 123 10.54 -1.66 2.89
CA LYS A 123 11.70 -1.21 2.11
C LYS A 123 11.28 -0.25 1.02
N TRP A 124 12.27 0.41 0.45
CA TRP A 124 12.11 1.24 -0.74
C TRP A 124 12.65 0.46 -1.92
N ILE A 125 11.89 0.39 -3.00
CA ILE A 125 12.29 -0.34 -4.21
C ILE A 125 12.25 0.56 -5.43
N THR A 126 13.03 0.21 -6.45
CA THR A 126 12.94 0.89 -7.74
C THR A 126 11.66 0.45 -8.45
N ILE A 127 11.27 1.22 -9.47
CA ILE A 127 10.12 0.86 -10.30
C ILE A 127 10.36 -0.50 -10.97
N GLU A 128 11.56 -0.74 -11.46
CA GLU A 128 11.93 -1.99 -12.12
C GLU A 128 11.78 -3.19 -11.18
N GLU A 129 12.25 -3.06 -9.93
CA GLU A 129 12.08 -4.10 -8.93
C GLU A 129 10.60 -4.37 -8.65
N GLY A 130 9.76 -3.34 -8.74
CA GLY A 130 8.32 -3.46 -8.52
C GLY A 130 7.67 -4.46 -9.48
N TYR A 131 8.16 -4.56 -10.72
CA TYR A 131 7.61 -5.53 -11.67
C TYR A 131 7.82 -6.97 -11.24
N ASP A 132 8.83 -7.24 -10.42
CA ASP A 132 9.15 -8.59 -9.98
C ASP A 132 8.46 -8.99 -8.69
N VAL A 133 8.09 -8.01 -7.84
CA VAL A 133 7.64 -8.31 -6.48
C VAL A 133 6.20 -7.88 -6.16
N LEU A 134 5.61 -6.96 -6.95
CA LEU A 134 4.27 -6.46 -6.66
C LEU A 134 3.18 -7.30 -7.31
N HIS A 135 2.00 -7.30 -6.68
CA HIS A 135 0.81 -7.94 -7.21
C HIS A 135 0.41 -7.34 -8.57
N GLU A 136 -0.21 -8.16 -9.42
CA GLU A 136 -0.64 -7.79 -10.78
C GLU A 136 -1.36 -6.43 -10.87
N ALA A 137 -2.28 -6.16 -9.96
CA ALA A 137 -3.01 -4.88 -9.96
C ALA A 137 -2.07 -3.69 -9.73
N GLN A 138 -1.06 -3.88 -8.89
CA GLN A 138 -0.09 -2.84 -8.58
C GLN A 138 0.94 -2.68 -9.70
N VAL A 139 1.24 -3.75 -10.43
CA VAL A 139 2.08 -3.68 -11.63
C VAL A 139 1.43 -2.79 -12.68
N LYS A 140 0.11 -2.89 -12.84
CA LYS A 140 -0.63 -1.97 -13.73
C LYS A 140 -0.45 -0.52 -13.32
N ALA A 141 -0.39 -0.27 -12.00
CA ALA A 141 -0.13 1.07 -11.49
C ALA A 141 1.27 1.56 -11.87
N LEU A 142 2.27 0.68 -11.89
CA LEU A 142 3.62 1.02 -12.32
C LEU A 142 3.64 1.47 -13.78
N ASP A 143 2.91 0.78 -14.65
CA ASP A 143 2.82 1.16 -16.06
C ASP A 143 2.25 2.57 -16.22
N LEU A 144 1.23 2.89 -15.44
CA LEU A 144 0.62 4.22 -15.46
C LEU A 144 1.53 5.27 -14.85
N LEU A 145 2.25 4.92 -13.76
CA LEU A 145 3.21 5.81 -13.12
C LEU A 145 4.28 6.31 -14.09
N LYS A 146 4.77 5.43 -14.96
CA LYS A 146 5.83 5.77 -15.93
C LYS A 146 5.47 6.94 -16.85
N LYS A 147 4.19 7.23 -17.00
CA LYS A 147 3.73 8.35 -17.84
C LYS A 147 3.93 9.71 -17.14
N TYR A 148 4.22 9.72 -15.85
CA TYR A 148 4.31 10.93 -15.04
C TYR A 148 5.72 11.24 -14.54
N ILE A 149 6.67 10.37 -14.82
CA ILE A 149 8.07 10.58 -14.38
C ILE A 149 9.05 10.39 -15.50
#